data_eb934bcc1fb5145aa00790098c4f2f39
#
_entry.id   eb934bcc1fb5145aa00790098c4f2f39
#
_cell.length_a   1.000
_cell.length_b   1.000
_cell.length_c   1.000
_cell.angle_alpha   90.00
_cell.angle_beta   90.00
_cell.angle_gamma   90.00
#
_symmetry.space_group_name_H-M   'P 1'
#
loop_
_entity.id
_entity.type
_entity.pdbx_description
1 polymer ?
#
loop_
_entity_poly.entity_id
_entity_poly.type
_entity_poly.pdbx_seq_one_letter_code
_entity_poly.pdbx_strand_id
1 'polypeptide(L)' 'MNINIGDILTMKKQHPCGSKEWEVLRIGADFKLKCCGCEHIVMLPRVKVEKN' A
#
# COMPACT_ATOMS: atom_id res chain seq x y z
N MET A 1 -2.87 -14.16 1.14
CA MET A 1 -3.45 -12.86 0.81
C MET A 1 -3.43 -12.68 -0.71
N ASN A 2 -4.57 -12.40 -1.31
CA ASN A 2 -4.68 -12.27 -2.77
C ASN A 2 -4.67 -10.79 -3.15
N ILE A 3 -3.47 -10.29 -3.43
CA ILE A 3 -3.28 -8.91 -3.83
C ILE A 3 -2.71 -8.90 -5.24
N ASN A 4 -3.30 -8.08 -6.11
CA ASN A 4 -2.87 -7.93 -7.50
C ASN A 4 -2.45 -6.49 -7.76
N ILE A 5 -1.63 -6.30 -8.78
CA ILE A 5 -1.23 -4.96 -9.21
C ILE A 5 -2.48 -4.20 -9.64
N GLY A 6 -2.61 -2.96 -9.14
CA GLY A 6 -3.78 -2.12 -9.40
C GLY A 6 -4.84 -2.20 -8.31
N ASP A 7 -4.70 -3.13 -7.36
CA ASP A 7 -5.65 -3.22 -6.25
C ASP A 7 -5.48 -2.04 -5.30
N ILE A 8 -6.59 -1.64 -4.69
CA ILE A 8 -6.58 -0.58 -3.68
C ILE A 8 -6.66 -1.23 -2.31
N LEU A 9 -5.69 -0.93 -1.47
CA LEU A 9 -5.62 -1.42 -0.10
C LEU A 9 -5.99 -0.31 0.87
N THR A 10 -6.83 -0.64 1.87
CA THR A 10 -7.14 0.29 2.94
C THR A 10 -6.32 -0.13 4.16
N MET A 11 -5.42 0.76 4.58
CA MET A 11 -4.56 0.51 5.73
C MET A 11 -5.21 0.97 7.01
N LYS A 12 -4.84 0.35 8.14
CA LYS A 12 -5.36 0.74 9.45
C LYS A 12 -4.84 2.10 9.86
N LYS A 13 -3.58 2.39 9.53
CA LYS A 13 -2.96 3.67 9.88
C LYS A 13 -3.17 4.67 8.78
N GLN A 14 -3.58 5.87 9.16
CA GLN A 14 -3.75 6.97 8.23
C GLN A 14 -2.39 7.57 7.86
N HIS A 15 -2.18 7.80 6.56
CA HIS A 15 -1.01 8.50 6.08
C HIS A 15 -1.09 9.97 6.52
N PRO A 16 0.05 10.65 6.73
CA PRO A 16 0.04 12.08 7.12
C PRO A 16 -0.77 12.99 6.22
N CYS A 17 -0.98 12.62 4.95
CA CYS A 17 -1.82 13.42 4.05
C CYS A 17 -3.32 13.21 4.27
N GLY A 18 -3.70 12.31 5.16
CA GLY A 18 -5.09 12.04 5.48
C GLY A 18 -5.71 10.84 4.77
N SER A 19 -5.04 10.26 3.80
CA SER A 19 -5.56 9.12 3.06
C SER A 19 -5.15 7.80 3.73
N LYS A 20 -6.05 6.83 3.69
CA LYS A 20 -5.79 5.47 4.16
C LYS A 20 -5.67 4.49 3.01
N GLU A 21 -5.95 4.92 1.80
CA GLU A 21 -6.00 4.05 0.64
C GLU A 21 -4.70 4.09 -0.14
N TRP A 22 -4.26 2.90 -0.56
CA TRP A 22 -3.01 2.73 -1.28
C TRP A 22 -3.22 1.86 -2.50
N GLU A 23 -2.66 2.28 -3.62
CA GLU A 23 -2.71 1.49 -4.85
C GLU A 23 -1.48 0.61 -4.95
N VAL A 24 -1.67 -0.67 -5.25
CA VAL A 24 -0.57 -1.61 -5.40
C VAL A 24 0.07 -1.40 -6.77
N LEU A 25 1.33 -1.00 -6.78
CA LEU A 25 2.09 -0.79 -8.00
C LEU A 25 2.95 -1.98 -8.35
N ARG A 26 3.42 -2.72 -7.35
CA ARG A 26 4.29 -3.87 -7.58
C ARG A 26 4.14 -4.88 -6.46
N ILE A 27 4.26 -6.15 -6.83
CA ILE A 27 4.16 -7.27 -5.90
C ILE A 27 5.44 -8.10 -6.02
N GLY A 28 5.96 -8.53 -4.89
CA GLY A 28 7.16 -9.35 -4.83
C GLY A 28 7.52 -9.59 -3.38
N ALA A 29 8.82 -9.73 -3.09
CA ALA A 29 9.30 -9.81 -1.70
C ALA A 29 8.93 -8.52 -0.95
N ASP A 30 8.96 -7.39 -1.67
CA ASP A 30 8.50 -6.10 -1.17
C ASP A 30 7.34 -5.62 -2.03
N PHE A 31 6.40 -4.91 -1.40
CA PHE A 31 5.27 -4.31 -2.10
C PHE A 31 5.55 -2.84 -2.32
N LYS A 32 5.30 -2.37 -3.53
CA LYS A 32 5.38 -0.96 -3.87
C LYS A 32 3.98 -0.39 -3.91
N LEU A 33 3.73 0.61 -3.08
CA LEU A 33 2.40 1.18 -2.91
C LEU A 33 2.43 2.67 -3.17
N LYS A 34 1.35 3.19 -3.77
CA LYS A 34 1.18 4.61 -4.00
C LYS A 34 -0.01 5.11 -3.19
N CYS A 35 0.20 6.13 -2.38
CA CYS A 35 -0.87 6.76 -1.60
C CYS A 35 -1.87 7.42 -2.56
N CYS A 36 -3.14 7.08 -2.42
CA CYS A 36 -4.18 7.64 -3.30
C CYS A 36 -4.45 9.12 -3.03
N GLY A 37 -4.03 9.63 -1.87
CA GLY A 37 -4.25 11.03 -1.52
C GLY A 37 -3.18 11.97 -2.05
N CYS A 38 -1.91 11.67 -1.78
CA CYS A 38 -0.79 12.56 -2.13
C CYS A 38 0.14 11.98 -3.19
N GLU A 39 -0.18 10.79 -3.70
CA GLU A 39 0.63 10.10 -4.70
C GLU A 39 2.04 9.76 -4.23
N HIS A 40 2.25 9.70 -2.92
CA HIS A 40 3.53 9.31 -2.36
C HIS A 40 3.75 7.81 -2.52
N ILE A 41 4.90 7.42 -3.04
CA ILE A 41 5.23 6.01 -3.26
C ILE A 41 6.09 5.51 -2.13
N VAL A 42 5.71 4.37 -1.54
CA VAL A 42 6.48 3.73 -0.48
C VAL A 42 6.72 2.26 -0.84
N MET A 43 7.79 1.71 -0.29
CA MET A 43 8.09 0.29 -0.44
C MET A 43 8.05 -0.34 0.95
N LEU A 44 7.26 -1.40 1.10
CA LEU A 44 7.07 -2.08 2.37
C LEU A 44 7.33 -3.58 2.21
N PRO A 45 7.98 -4.22 3.22
CA PRO A 45 8.10 -5.67 3.22
C PRO A 45 6.71 -6.32 3.20
N ARG A 46 6.61 -7.46 2.54
CA ARG A 46 5.35 -8.21 2.44
C ARG A 46 4.73 -8.45 3.81
N VAL A 47 5.54 -8.81 4.80
CA VAL A 47 5.04 -9.11 6.14
C VAL A 47 4.34 -7.91 6.77
N LYS A 48 4.81 -6.70 6.51
CA LYS A 48 4.16 -5.49 7.02
C LYS A 48 2.82 -5.23 6.35
N VAL A 49 2.74 -5.50 5.07
CA VAL A 49 1.48 -5.33 4.33
C VAL A 49 0.44 -6.34 4.82
N GLU A 50 0.85 -7.57 5.08
CA GLU A 50 -0.04 -8.62 5.57
C GLU A 50 -0.56 -8.34 6.97
N LYS A 51 0.20 -7.62 7.80
CA LYS A 51 -0.20 -7.30 9.16
C LYS A 51 -1.13 -6.09 9.27
N ASN A 52 -1.26 -5.33 8.24
CA ASN A 52 -2.13 -4.15 8.24
C ASN A 52 -3.56 -4.47 7.84
#